data_dbacc47bd916e02827f98f503122fe18
#
_entry.id   dbacc47bd916e02827f98f503122fe18
#
_cell.length_a   1.000
_cell.length_b   1.000
_cell.length_c   1.000
_cell.angle_alpha   90.00
_cell.angle_beta   90.00
_cell.angle_gamma   90.00
#
_symmetry.space_group_name_H-M   'P 1'
#
loop_
_entity.id
_entity.type
_entity.pdbx_description
1 polymer ?
#
loop_
_entity_poly.entity_id
_entity_poly.type
_entity_poly.pdbx_seq_one_letter_code
_entity_poly.pdbx_strand_id
1 'polypeptide(L)'
;MMKGLCYLDDEKIAIKDYPIPEIEEETDALVEINYASICTSDIHIIKGKVPRALKGVILGHEGVGKIHKIGKGVKKFKLGDHVSINCITFCNECYFCKKGYINNCIKGGWELGCRINGTLAKYVRIPYADSSLNLIPNTDNFDEDEFGDLDDKDFLFVGDALSSGYFGIDLGKVKNGDWVGVIGCGPVGLCTLICGKLKGAKLIAFDINNKNLEYAKKCGFANHYLNPKDFKSDEELIKKIEEICGEQKGCDCTVEVAGTDESFQMAWKITRPNGIVSLVAMYEKNQELPLPTMYGKNLTFKTGGVDAVNCDYLIKLIKDKKISTKELITHEFIFEDVITAIDLFKNKSESCIKIAIKL
;
A
#
# COMPACT_ATOMS: atom_id res chain seq x y z
N MET A 1 -4.30 20.50 -22.55
CA MET A 1 -3.25 20.60 -21.50
C MET A 1 -3.88 20.27 -20.16
N MET A 2 -3.12 19.69 -19.26
CA MET A 2 -3.51 19.41 -17.86
C MET A 2 -2.35 19.78 -16.94
N LYS A 3 -2.63 20.06 -15.67
CA LYS A 3 -1.60 20.23 -14.64
C LYS A 3 -1.24 18.89 -14.02
N GLY A 4 0.02 18.71 -13.65
CA GLY A 4 0.52 17.53 -12.94
C GLY A 4 1.60 17.88 -11.94
N LEU A 5 1.65 17.15 -10.81
CA LEU A 5 2.70 17.30 -9.82
C LEU A 5 3.95 16.56 -10.29
N CYS A 6 4.98 17.31 -10.66
CA CYS A 6 6.20 16.84 -11.31
C CYS A 6 7.36 16.67 -10.34
N TYR A 7 8.04 15.53 -10.40
CA TYR A 7 9.35 15.33 -9.79
C TYR A 7 10.44 15.97 -10.67
N LEU A 8 11.18 16.90 -10.15
CA LEU A 8 12.22 17.63 -10.90
C LEU A 8 13.63 17.09 -10.62
N ASP A 9 13.96 16.99 -9.36
CA ASP A 9 15.27 16.55 -8.84
C ASP A 9 15.13 16.34 -7.32
N ASP A 10 16.20 15.91 -6.67
CA ASP A 10 16.27 15.67 -5.24
C ASP A 10 15.60 16.80 -4.44
N GLU A 11 14.55 16.43 -3.71
CA GLU A 11 13.68 17.30 -2.92
C GLU A 11 12.93 18.41 -3.68
N LYS A 12 12.97 18.42 -5.02
CA LYS A 12 12.28 19.42 -5.83
C LYS A 12 11.09 18.86 -6.58
N ILE A 13 9.93 19.43 -6.31
CA ILE A 13 8.66 19.16 -7.01
C ILE A 13 8.05 20.46 -7.48
N ALA A 14 7.22 20.41 -8.52
CA ALA A 14 6.46 21.56 -8.99
C ALA A 14 5.19 21.12 -9.73
N ILE A 15 4.16 21.94 -9.70
CA ILE A 15 3.02 21.79 -10.60
C ILE A 15 3.42 22.35 -11.97
N LYS A 16 3.30 21.53 -13.02
CA LYS A 16 3.61 21.91 -14.41
C LYS A 16 2.48 21.54 -15.36
N ASP A 17 2.46 22.19 -16.51
CA ASP A 17 1.54 21.88 -17.60
C ASP A 17 2.08 20.73 -18.45
N TYR A 18 1.23 19.75 -18.73
CA TYR A 18 1.51 18.58 -19.55
C TYR A 18 0.43 18.43 -20.63
N PRO A 19 0.76 17.83 -21.79
CA PRO A 19 -0.27 17.41 -22.71
C PRO A 19 -1.16 16.36 -22.03
N ILE A 20 -2.45 16.35 -22.37
CA ILE A 20 -3.33 15.23 -22.00
C ILE A 20 -2.78 13.97 -22.70
N PRO A 21 -2.54 12.86 -21.95
CA PRO A 21 -1.99 11.65 -22.57
C PRO A 21 -2.95 11.07 -23.61
N GLU A 22 -2.38 10.38 -24.59
CA GLU A 22 -3.12 9.63 -25.60
C GLU A 22 -2.91 8.11 -25.39
N ILE A 23 -3.73 7.29 -26.03
CA ILE A 23 -3.52 5.84 -26.12
C ILE A 23 -2.28 5.60 -26.99
N GLU A 24 -1.27 4.91 -26.47
CA GLU A 24 -0.04 4.56 -27.16
C GLU A 24 -0.10 3.12 -27.69
N GLU A 25 -0.66 2.20 -26.90
CA GLU A 25 -0.82 0.80 -27.25
C GLU A 25 -2.29 0.40 -27.23
N GLU A 26 -2.65 -0.62 -28.03
CA GLU A 26 -4.05 -1.09 -28.09
C GLU A 26 -4.59 -1.59 -26.73
N THR A 27 -3.72 -1.97 -25.81
CA THR A 27 -4.06 -2.45 -24.47
C THR A 27 -4.17 -1.37 -23.41
N ASP A 28 -3.94 -0.11 -23.78
CA ASP A 28 -3.96 1.01 -22.82
C ASP A 28 -5.36 1.52 -22.54
N ALA A 29 -5.53 2.12 -21.37
CA ALA A 29 -6.66 3.00 -21.08
C ALA A 29 -6.17 4.37 -20.62
N LEU A 30 -6.98 5.40 -20.87
CA LEU A 30 -6.84 6.72 -20.27
C LEU A 30 -7.91 6.87 -19.20
N VAL A 31 -7.49 7.13 -17.98
CA VAL A 31 -8.36 7.32 -16.82
C VAL A 31 -8.42 8.80 -16.46
N GLU A 32 -9.62 9.34 -16.32
CA GLU A 32 -9.87 10.63 -15.70
C GLU A 32 -9.95 10.44 -14.18
N ILE A 33 -9.02 11.04 -13.45
CA ILE A 33 -8.87 10.86 -12.01
C ILE A 33 -9.89 11.71 -11.26
N ASN A 34 -10.62 11.08 -10.33
CA ASN A 34 -11.48 11.75 -9.36
C ASN A 34 -10.72 12.04 -8.07
N TYR A 35 -10.04 11.01 -7.54
CA TYR A 35 -9.18 11.12 -6.37
C TYR A 35 -7.87 10.39 -6.59
N ALA A 36 -6.78 11.00 -6.15
CA ALA A 36 -5.46 10.38 -6.01
C ALA A 36 -5.02 10.42 -4.54
N SER A 37 -3.95 9.69 -4.19
CA SER A 37 -3.38 9.75 -2.85
C SER A 37 -1.86 9.84 -2.91
N ILE A 38 -1.29 10.33 -1.80
CA ILE A 38 0.15 10.42 -1.59
C ILE A 38 0.60 9.17 -0.83
N CYS A 39 1.64 8.52 -1.34
CA CYS A 39 2.26 7.34 -0.72
C CYS A 39 3.68 7.67 -0.22
N THR A 40 4.17 6.88 0.74
CA THR A 40 5.56 6.96 1.20
C THR A 40 6.55 6.74 0.04
N SER A 41 6.18 5.94 -0.95
CA SER A 41 6.99 5.72 -2.16
C SER A 41 7.20 7.00 -2.97
N ASP A 42 6.22 7.90 -3.03
CA ASP A 42 6.38 9.22 -3.66
C ASP A 42 7.41 10.06 -2.90
N ILE A 43 7.40 9.99 -1.56
CA ILE A 43 8.39 10.69 -0.73
C ILE A 43 9.79 10.11 -0.94
N HIS A 44 9.94 8.78 -1.13
CA HIS A 44 11.23 8.18 -1.48
C HIS A 44 11.73 8.66 -2.86
N ILE A 45 10.84 8.83 -3.85
CA ILE A 45 11.19 9.43 -5.15
C ILE A 45 11.66 10.87 -4.95
N ILE A 46 10.88 11.70 -4.26
CA ILE A 46 11.19 13.11 -3.99
C ILE A 46 12.57 13.25 -3.32
N LYS A 47 12.93 12.34 -2.40
CA LYS A 47 14.23 12.31 -1.72
C LYS A 47 15.37 11.70 -2.56
N GLY A 48 15.16 11.38 -3.84
CA GLY A 48 16.18 10.76 -4.70
C GLY A 48 16.57 9.33 -4.30
N LYS A 49 15.76 8.64 -3.46
CA LYS A 49 16.03 7.27 -2.99
C LYS A 49 15.57 6.17 -3.94
N VAL A 50 14.98 6.53 -5.06
CA VAL A 50 14.53 5.60 -6.11
C VAL A 50 15.28 5.92 -7.41
N PRO A 51 16.48 5.32 -7.65
CA PRO A 51 17.35 5.69 -8.78
C PRO A 51 16.72 5.50 -10.16
N ARG A 52 15.68 4.66 -10.28
CA ARG A 52 14.96 4.42 -11.54
C ARG A 52 13.87 5.45 -11.83
N ALA A 53 13.54 6.34 -10.89
CA ALA A 53 12.54 7.38 -11.11
C ALA A 53 13.06 8.43 -12.11
N LEU A 54 12.25 8.77 -13.10
CA LEU A 54 12.62 9.72 -14.13
C LEU A 54 12.33 11.14 -13.67
N LYS A 55 13.30 12.03 -13.88
CA LYS A 55 13.08 13.48 -13.71
C LYS A 55 12.06 13.97 -14.76
N GLY A 56 11.14 14.81 -14.34
CA GLY A 56 10.06 15.30 -15.18
C GLY A 56 8.81 14.42 -15.15
N VAL A 57 8.80 13.28 -14.45
CA VAL A 57 7.61 12.42 -14.33
C VAL A 57 6.57 13.06 -13.41
N ILE A 58 5.28 12.89 -13.73
CA ILE A 58 4.19 13.20 -12.82
C ILE A 58 4.14 12.09 -11.76
N LEU A 59 4.13 12.46 -10.47
CA LEU A 59 4.10 11.55 -9.33
C LEU A 59 2.72 10.88 -9.14
N GLY A 60 2.67 9.95 -8.19
CA GLY A 60 1.45 9.26 -7.76
C GLY A 60 1.22 7.92 -8.48
N HIS A 61 0.71 6.94 -7.73
CA HIS A 61 0.40 5.59 -8.22
C HIS A 61 -0.84 5.00 -7.52
N GLU A 62 -1.49 5.77 -6.66
CA GLU A 62 -2.79 5.46 -6.08
C GLU A 62 -3.84 6.39 -6.68
N GLY A 63 -4.94 5.86 -7.17
CA GLY A 63 -5.99 6.67 -7.75
C GLY A 63 -7.24 5.88 -8.07
N VAL A 64 -8.35 6.60 -8.10
CA VAL A 64 -9.66 6.15 -8.58
C VAL A 64 -10.21 7.17 -9.56
N GLY A 65 -10.96 6.71 -10.53
CA GLY A 65 -11.51 7.59 -11.55
C GLY A 65 -12.35 6.84 -12.56
N LYS A 66 -12.57 7.47 -13.71
CA LYS A 66 -13.41 6.96 -14.80
C LYS A 66 -12.61 6.70 -16.06
N ILE A 67 -12.93 5.64 -16.76
CA ILE A 67 -12.37 5.38 -18.08
C ILE A 67 -12.80 6.48 -19.05
N HIS A 68 -11.85 7.27 -19.51
CA HIS A 68 -12.04 8.35 -20.47
C HIS A 68 -11.85 7.90 -21.94
N LYS A 69 -10.81 7.08 -22.20
CA LYS A 69 -10.54 6.45 -23.50
C LYS A 69 -10.01 5.03 -23.29
N ILE A 70 -10.21 4.15 -24.27
CA ILE A 70 -9.63 2.80 -24.27
C ILE A 70 -9.02 2.48 -25.65
N GLY A 71 -7.94 1.71 -25.63
CA GLY A 71 -7.38 1.09 -26.83
C GLY A 71 -8.27 -0.04 -27.35
N LYS A 72 -8.13 -0.39 -28.62
CA LYS A 72 -8.97 -1.41 -29.31
C LYS A 72 -8.80 -2.82 -28.73
N GLY A 73 -7.70 -3.08 -28.03
CA GLY A 73 -7.39 -4.37 -27.41
C GLY A 73 -7.96 -4.54 -26.00
N VAL A 74 -8.48 -3.48 -25.37
CA VAL A 74 -9.11 -3.54 -24.04
C VAL A 74 -10.45 -4.25 -24.14
N LYS A 75 -10.66 -5.26 -23.26
CA LYS A 75 -11.84 -6.16 -23.33
C LYS A 75 -12.70 -6.12 -22.07
N LYS A 76 -12.10 -5.82 -20.91
CA LYS A 76 -12.79 -5.86 -19.61
C LYS A 76 -13.57 -4.58 -19.30
N PHE A 77 -13.20 -3.47 -19.91
CA PHE A 77 -13.70 -2.16 -19.56
C PHE A 77 -14.36 -1.45 -20.73
N LYS A 78 -15.28 -0.53 -20.42
CA LYS A 78 -15.91 0.40 -21.35
C LYS A 78 -15.76 1.84 -20.89
N LEU A 79 -16.04 2.79 -21.77
CA LEU A 79 -16.04 4.22 -21.45
C LEU A 79 -17.01 4.51 -20.29
N GLY A 80 -16.56 5.32 -19.33
CA GLY A 80 -17.34 5.70 -18.16
C GLY A 80 -17.30 4.70 -16.99
N ASP A 81 -16.70 3.52 -17.15
CA ASP A 81 -16.52 2.60 -16.04
C ASP A 81 -15.67 3.25 -14.94
N HIS A 82 -16.08 3.10 -13.68
CA HIS A 82 -15.31 3.53 -12.52
C HIS A 82 -14.28 2.48 -12.17
N VAL A 83 -13.06 2.93 -11.93
CA VAL A 83 -11.92 2.04 -11.71
C VAL A 83 -11.01 2.50 -10.59
N SER A 84 -10.45 1.53 -9.85
CA SER A 84 -9.28 1.71 -9.01
C SER A 84 -8.03 1.28 -9.78
N ILE A 85 -6.94 2.04 -9.62
CA ILE A 85 -5.69 1.86 -10.36
C ILE A 85 -4.72 1.04 -9.52
N ASN A 86 -4.14 -0.02 -10.11
CA ASN A 86 -3.06 -0.76 -9.48
C ASN A 86 -1.76 0.05 -9.53
N CYS A 87 -1.03 0.10 -8.41
CA CYS A 87 0.31 0.69 -8.35
C CYS A 87 1.32 -0.04 -9.24
N ILE A 88 0.99 -1.27 -9.65
CA ILE A 88 1.80 -2.14 -10.51
C ILE A 88 1.05 -2.39 -11.81
N THR A 89 1.73 -2.19 -12.94
CA THR A 89 1.25 -2.59 -14.26
C THR A 89 1.82 -3.94 -14.65
N PHE A 90 1.07 -4.80 -15.39
CA PHE A 90 1.59 -6.08 -15.80
C PHE A 90 0.94 -6.64 -17.07
N CYS A 91 1.74 -7.30 -17.90
CA CYS A 91 1.33 -7.72 -19.24
C CYS A 91 0.47 -8.99 -19.27
N ASN A 92 0.36 -9.73 -18.17
CA ASN A 92 -0.39 -10.99 -18.03
C ASN A 92 0.03 -12.12 -19.01
N GLU A 93 1.13 -11.98 -19.75
CA GLU A 93 1.57 -12.94 -20.77
C GLU A 93 2.99 -13.49 -20.59
N CYS A 94 3.87 -12.76 -19.86
CA CYS A 94 5.24 -13.19 -19.65
C CYS A 94 5.34 -14.38 -18.67
N TYR A 95 6.55 -14.97 -18.58
CA TYR A 95 6.80 -16.11 -17.71
C TYR A 95 6.34 -15.89 -16.27
N PHE A 96 6.70 -14.73 -15.68
CA PHE A 96 6.35 -14.42 -14.29
C PHE A 96 4.84 -14.23 -14.10
N CYS A 97 4.17 -13.50 -15.01
CA CYS A 97 2.73 -13.33 -14.95
C CYS A 97 1.99 -14.66 -15.03
N LYS A 98 2.38 -15.55 -15.97
CA LYS A 98 1.79 -16.90 -16.11
C LYS A 98 1.99 -17.79 -14.88
N LYS A 99 2.98 -17.50 -14.04
CA LYS A 99 3.25 -18.18 -12.76
C LYS A 99 2.59 -17.51 -11.56
N GLY A 100 1.86 -16.41 -11.75
CA GLY A 100 1.24 -15.64 -10.68
C GLY A 100 2.20 -14.68 -9.95
N TYR A 101 3.42 -14.48 -10.48
CA TYR A 101 4.41 -13.55 -9.91
C TYR A 101 4.36 -12.21 -10.65
N ILE A 102 3.22 -11.56 -10.64
CA ILE A 102 2.96 -10.39 -11.48
C ILE A 102 3.79 -9.17 -11.10
N ASN A 103 4.16 -9.03 -9.83
CA ASN A 103 5.11 -8.02 -9.34
C ASN A 103 6.52 -8.12 -9.97
N ASN A 104 6.83 -9.25 -10.59
CA ASN A 104 8.07 -9.48 -11.35
C ASN A 104 7.83 -9.46 -12.88
N CYS A 105 6.74 -8.84 -13.35
CA CYS A 105 6.48 -8.70 -14.78
C CYS A 105 7.66 -8.02 -15.49
N ILE A 106 8.15 -8.68 -16.58
CA ILE A 106 9.30 -8.15 -17.35
C ILE A 106 8.96 -6.94 -18.22
N LYS A 107 7.66 -6.66 -18.44
CA LYS A 107 7.17 -5.55 -19.26
C LYS A 107 6.46 -4.46 -18.43
N GLY A 108 6.44 -4.57 -17.11
CA GLY A 108 5.71 -3.69 -16.22
C GLY A 108 6.37 -3.61 -14.84
N GLY A 109 5.56 -3.63 -13.79
CA GLY A 109 5.99 -3.42 -12.40
C GLY A 109 5.58 -2.04 -11.91
N TRP A 110 6.30 -1.46 -10.97
CA TRP A 110 6.07 -0.09 -10.52
C TRP A 110 6.54 0.92 -11.57
N GLU A 111 5.64 1.25 -12.50
CA GLU A 111 5.84 2.21 -13.60
C GLU A 111 5.26 3.58 -13.27
N LEU A 112 3.99 3.61 -12.80
CA LEU A 112 3.22 4.83 -12.53
C LEU A 112 3.90 5.69 -11.47
N GLY A 113 4.03 6.98 -11.75
CA GLY A 113 4.67 7.95 -10.86
C GLY A 113 6.18 7.78 -10.72
N CYS A 114 6.78 6.82 -11.43
CA CYS A 114 8.19 6.48 -11.34
C CYS A 114 8.89 6.53 -12.70
N ARG A 115 8.45 5.76 -13.70
CA ARG A 115 9.00 5.69 -15.05
C ARG A 115 8.04 6.23 -16.11
N ILE A 116 6.77 6.27 -15.82
CA ILE A 116 5.73 6.93 -16.61
C ILE A 116 4.92 7.86 -15.71
N ASN A 117 4.20 8.80 -16.30
CA ASN A 117 3.36 9.74 -15.58
C ASN A 117 2.32 9.01 -14.70
N GLY A 118 2.15 9.49 -13.48
CA GLY A 118 1.31 8.92 -12.45
C GLY A 118 -0.02 9.64 -12.26
N THR A 119 -0.64 9.36 -11.10
CA THR A 119 -2.03 9.71 -10.77
C THR A 119 -2.22 11.12 -10.22
N LEU A 120 -1.15 11.86 -9.87
CA LEU A 120 -1.27 13.24 -9.39
C LEU A 120 -1.39 14.23 -10.56
N ALA A 121 -2.38 13.98 -11.43
CA ALA A 121 -2.84 14.79 -12.54
C ALA A 121 -4.25 14.37 -12.95
N LYS A 122 -4.96 15.25 -13.67
CA LYS A 122 -6.35 14.99 -14.07
C LYS A 122 -6.53 13.74 -14.93
N TYR A 123 -5.56 13.40 -15.77
CA TYR A 123 -5.59 12.22 -16.65
C TYR A 123 -4.31 11.41 -16.51
N VAL A 124 -4.44 10.10 -16.52
CA VAL A 124 -3.32 9.16 -16.51
C VAL A 124 -3.52 8.05 -17.53
N ARG A 125 -2.47 7.72 -18.29
CA ARG A 125 -2.45 6.56 -19.19
C ARG A 125 -2.04 5.33 -18.39
N ILE A 126 -2.85 4.28 -18.48
CA ILE A 126 -2.62 3.01 -17.79
C ILE A 126 -2.30 1.93 -18.84
N PRO A 127 -1.05 1.44 -18.89
CA PRO A 127 -0.66 0.30 -19.70
C PRO A 127 -1.35 -0.99 -19.24
N TYR A 128 -1.63 -1.89 -20.21
CA TYR A 128 -2.24 -3.19 -19.91
C TYR A 128 -3.52 -3.06 -19.07
N ALA A 129 -4.45 -2.21 -19.50
CA ALA A 129 -5.64 -1.82 -18.75
C ALA A 129 -6.41 -3.00 -18.16
N ASP A 130 -6.62 -4.08 -18.94
CA ASP A 130 -7.36 -5.28 -18.50
C ASP A 130 -6.75 -6.00 -17.29
N SER A 131 -5.49 -5.74 -16.98
CA SER A 131 -4.79 -6.30 -15.83
C SER A 131 -4.37 -5.27 -14.79
N SER A 132 -4.24 -4.00 -15.18
CA SER A 132 -3.73 -2.92 -14.31
C SER A 132 -4.84 -2.06 -13.69
N LEU A 133 -6.10 -2.33 -14.02
CA LEU A 133 -7.27 -1.65 -13.49
C LEU A 133 -8.24 -2.65 -12.85
N ASN A 134 -9.00 -2.17 -11.87
CA ASN A 134 -10.05 -2.95 -11.22
C ASN A 134 -11.36 -2.18 -11.28
N LEU A 135 -12.44 -2.85 -11.71
CA LEU A 135 -13.77 -2.25 -11.76
C LEU A 135 -14.29 -2.02 -10.33
N ILE A 136 -14.70 -0.80 -10.05
CA ILE A 136 -15.38 -0.43 -8.81
C ILE A 136 -16.85 -0.07 -9.13
N PRO A 137 -17.74 -0.06 -8.12
CA PRO A 137 -19.12 0.39 -8.34
C PRO A 137 -19.16 1.77 -8.96
N ASN A 138 -20.18 2.04 -9.77
CA ASN A 138 -20.42 3.38 -10.30
C ASN A 138 -20.97 4.29 -9.19
N THR A 139 -20.10 5.18 -8.70
CA THR A 139 -20.40 6.07 -7.58
C THR A 139 -21.22 7.32 -7.96
N ASP A 140 -21.45 7.58 -9.27
CA ASP A 140 -22.29 8.71 -9.71
C ASP A 140 -23.79 8.42 -9.66
N ASN A 141 -24.14 7.15 -9.76
CA ASN A 141 -25.52 6.67 -9.81
C ASN A 141 -25.68 5.53 -8.79
N PHE A 142 -25.23 5.78 -7.56
CA PHE A 142 -25.44 4.81 -6.49
C PHE A 142 -26.93 4.58 -6.30
N ASP A 143 -27.33 3.33 -6.48
CA ASP A 143 -28.53 2.84 -5.85
C ASP A 143 -28.21 2.77 -4.34
N GLU A 144 -28.70 3.75 -3.57
CA GLU A 144 -28.49 3.80 -2.13
C GLU A 144 -28.95 2.51 -1.44
N ASP A 145 -29.93 1.81 -2.07
CA ASP A 145 -30.44 0.55 -1.58
C ASP A 145 -29.43 -0.61 -1.76
N GLU A 146 -28.55 -0.55 -2.79
CA GLU A 146 -27.56 -1.63 -3.07
C GLU A 146 -26.21 -1.38 -2.37
N PHE A 147 -25.69 -0.14 -2.35
CA PHE A 147 -24.30 0.15 -1.93
C PHE A 147 -24.21 1.08 -0.72
N GLY A 148 -25.29 1.73 -0.30
CA GLY A 148 -25.34 2.67 0.81
C GLY A 148 -24.52 3.94 0.53
N ASP A 149 -23.63 4.30 1.46
CA ASP A 149 -22.87 5.55 1.47
C ASP A 149 -21.41 5.40 0.95
N LEU A 150 -21.10 4.32 0.19
CA LEU A 150 -19.78 4.13 -0.41
C LEU A 150 -19.52 5.18 -1.50
N ASP A 151 -18.32 5.70 -1.55
CA ASP A 151 -17.85 6.63 -2.59
C ASP A 151 -16.48 6.18 -3.16
N ASP A 152 -15.96 6.89 -4.16
CA ASP A 152 -14.67 6.59 -4.78
C ASP A 152 -13.53 6.45 -3.77
N LYS A 153 -13.57 7.19 -2.65
CA LYS A 153 -12.53 7.18 -1.62
C LYS A 153 -12.47 5.85 -0.86
N ASP A 154 -13.56 5.11 -0.78
CA ASP A 154 -13.57 3.78 -0.18
C ASP A 154 -12.67 2.80 -0.95
N PHE A 155 -12.46 3.03 -2.24
CA PHE A 155 -11.67 2.18 -3.14
C PHE A 155 -10.28 2.75 -3.47
N LEU A 156 -9.92 3.93 -2.94
CA LEU A 156 -8.72 4.67 -3.29
C LEU A 156 -7.43 3.89 -3.01
N PHE A 157 -7.41 3.09 -1.95
CA PHE A 157 -6.21 2.38 -1.49
C PHE A 157 -6.13 0.92 -1.94
N VAL A 158 -7.14 0.44 -2.69
CA VAL A 158 -7.20 -0.97 -3.11
C VAL A 158 -5.98 -1.36 -3.94
N GLY A 159 -5.57 -0.50 -4.87
CA GLY A 159 -4.49 -0.80 -5.81
C GLY A 159 -3.08 -0.74 -5.22
N ASP A 160 -2.89 -0.22 -3.99
CA ASP A 160 -1.57 -0.10 -3.35
C ASP A 160 -1.60 -0.44 -1.86
N ALA A 161 -1.98 0.51 -0.98
CA ALA A 161 -1.80 0.34 0.46
C ALA A 161 -2.58 -0.85 1.02
N LEU A 162 -3.83 -1.07 0.60
CA LEU A 162 -4.65 -2.19 1.06
C LEU A 162 -4.14 -3.51 0.50
N SER A 163 -3.81 -3.58 -0.79
CA SER A 163 -3.24 -4.79 -1.39
C SER A 163 -1.84 -5.08 -0.84
N SER A 164 -1.03 -4.07 -0.49
CA SER A 164 0.26 -4.25 0.20
C SER A 164 0.07 -4.87 1.59
N GLY A 165 -0.93 -4.42 2.34
CA GLY A 165 -1.27 -5.01 3.64
C GLY A 165 -1.72 -6.47 3.50
N TYR A 166 -2.58 -6.76 2.51
CA TYR A 166 -3.02 -8.12 2.22
C TYR A 166 -1.86 -9.01 1.78
N PHE A 167 -0.99 -8.51 0.90
CA PHE A 167 0.22 -9.19 0.44
C PHE A 167 1.13 -9.58 1.61
N GLY A 168 1.35 -8.69 2.59
CA GLY A 168 2.13 -8.99 3.78
C GLY A 168 1.56 -10.15 4.61
N ILE A 169 0.26 -10.20 4.77
CA ILE A 169 -0.47 -11.27 5.45
C ILE A 169 -0.39 -12.59 4.65
N ASP A 170 -0.49 -12.52 3.33
CA ASP A 170 -0.41 -13.70 2.45
C ASP A 170 1.01 -14.28 2.38
N LEU A 171 2.03 -13.42 2.26
CA LEU A 171 3.44 -13.83 2.39
C LEU A 171 3.70 -14.55 3.72
N GLY A 172 3.12 -14.07 4.80
CA GLY A 172 3.17 -14.66 6.12
C GLY A 172 2.40 -15.98 6.25
N LYS A 173 1.62 -16.38 5.23
CA LYS A 173 0.72 -17.54 5.27
C LYS A 173 -0.18 -17.57 6.50
N VAL A 174 -0.64 -16.40 6.91
CA VAL A 174 -1.43 -16.20 8.12
C VAL A 174 -2.75 -16.95 8.05
N LYS A 175 -3.10 -17.61 9.16
CA LYS A 175 -4.32 -18.41 9.33
C LYS A 175 -5.15 -17.88 10.49
N ASN A 176 -6.37 -18.33 10.55
CA ASN A 176 -7.26 -18.06 11.68
C ASN A 176 -6.64 -18.54 13.00
N GLY A 177 -6.61 -17.66 13.98
CA GLY A 177 -6.08 -17.93 15.33
C GLY A 177 -4.58 -17.68 15.49
N ASP A 178 -3.80 -17.47 14.40
CA ASP A 178 -2.39 -17.13 14.48
C ASP A 178 -2.16 -15.82 15.22
N TRP A 179 -1.08 -15.72 15.99
CA TRP A 179 -0.56 -14.45 16.48
C TRP A 179 0.29 -13.78 15.43
N VAL A 180 -0.08 -12.55 15.05
CA VAL A 180 0.63 -11.77 14.04
C VAL A 180 1.10 -10.45 14.66
N GLY A 181 2.40 -10.22 14.63
CA GLY A 181 3.01 -8.93 14.95
C GLY A 181 3.07 -8.06 13.70
N VAL A 182 2.58 -6.83 13.75
CA VAL A 182 2.69 -5.84 12.67
C VAL A 182 3.56 -4.69 13.16
N ILE A 183 4.73 -4.50 12.55
CA ILE A 183 5.70 -3.47 12.93
C ILE A 183 5.59 -2.27 12.00
N GLY A 184 5.10 -1.17 12.55
CA GLY A 184 4.72 0.05 11.87
C GLY A 184 3.20 0.18 11.74
N CYS A 185 2.62 1.24 12.30
CA CYS A 185 1.19 1.59 12.19
C CYS A 185 0.98 2.79 11.24
N GLY A 186 1.82 2.90 10.21
CA GLY A 186 1.58 3.76 9.06
C GLY A 186 0.50 3.17 8.14
N PRO A 187 0.24 3.78 6.97
CA PRO A 187 -0.84 3.35 6.06
C PRO A 187 -0.84 1.85 5.74
N VAL A 188 0.30 1.30 5.31
CA VAL A 188 0.42 -0.12 4.98
C VAL A 188 0.24 -1.00 6.22
N GLY A 189 0.77 -0.56 7.39
CA GLY A 189 0.61 -1.31 8.64
C GLY A 189 -0.84 -1.39 9.10
N LEU A 190 -1.59 -0.28 9.01
CA LEU A 190 -3.02 -0.27 9.33
C LEU A 190 -3.81 -1.17 8.37
N CYS A 191 -3.50 -1.12 7.07
CA CYS A 191 -4.06 -2.06 6.09
C CYS A 191 -3.69 -3.52 6.40
N THR A 192 -2.46 -3.78 6.85
CA THR A 192 -2.03 -5.12 7.29
C THR A 192 -2.85 -5.61 8.48
N LEU A 193 -3.11 -4.74 9.47
CA LEU A 193 -3.95 -5.05 10.62
C LEU A 193 -5.40 -5.37 10.20
N ILE A 194 -5.98 -4.55 9.30
CA ILE A 194 -7.31 -4.81 8.72
C ILE A 194 -7.36 -6.18 8.05
N CYS A 195 -6.37 -6.50 7.21
CA CYS A 195 -6.30 -7.77 6.50
C CYS A 195 -6.03 -8.97 7.43
N GLY A 196 -5.20 -8.78 8.47
CA GLY A 196 -4.97 -9.79 9.50
C GLY A 196 -6.24 -10.12 10.29
N LYS A 197 -7.00 -9.10 10.67
CA LYS A 197 -8.31 -9.26 11.32
C LYS A 197 -9.29 -10.02 10.43
N LEU A 198 -9.31 -9.71 9.12
CA LEU A 198 -10.11 -10.44 8.14
C LEU A 198 -9.78 -11.93 8.08
N LYS A 199 -8.50 -12.31 8.23
CA LYS A 199 -8.06 -13.72 8.30
C LYS A 199 -8.35 -14.38 9.66
N GLY A 200 -8.88 -13.64 10.64
CA GLY A 200 -9.14 -14.14 11.99
C GLY A 200 -7.89 -14.27 12.86
N ALA A 201 -6.83 -13.56 12.53
CA ALA A 201 -5.60 -13.53 13.31
C ALA A 201 -5.77 -12.73 14.62
N LYS A 202 -4.96 -13.07 15.61
CA LYS A 202 -4.74 -12.26 16.82
C LYS A 202 -3.59 -11.30 16.54
N LEU A 203 -3.80 -10.01 16.72
CA LEU A 203 -2.93 -8.98 16.22
C LEU A 203 -2.24 -8.19 17.32
N ILE A 204 -0.93 -7.99 17.17
CA ILE A 204 -0.12 -7.09 18.00
C ILE A 204 0.42 -5.99 17.11
N ALA A 205 0.00 -4.76 17.34
CA ALA A 205 0.45 -3.59 16.63
C ALA A 205 1.65 -2.96 17.33
N PHE A 206 2.71 -2.66 16.58
CA PHE A 206 3.91 -1.98 17.09
C PHE A 206 4.16 -0.68 16.33
N ASP A 207 4.41 0.40 17.05
CA ASP A 207 4.92 1.65 16.48
C ASP A 207 5.70 2.43 17.53
N ILE A 208 6.75 3.14 17.13
CA ILE A 208 7.50 4.06 18.01
C ILE A 208 6.81 5.41 18.18
N ASN A 209 5.79 5.69 17.37
CA ASN A 209 4.96 6.89 17.45
C ASN A 209 3.64 6.55 18.16
N ASN A 210 3.47 7.07 19.37
CA ASN A 210 2.27 6.84 20.17
C ASN A 210 0.99 7.33 19.48
N LYS A 211 1.05 8.40 18.65
CA LYS A 211 -0.11 8.89 17.90
C LYS A 211 -0.63 7.84 16.91
N ASN A 212 0.26 7.13 16.22
CA ASN A 212 -0.11 6.05 15.31
C ASN A 212 -0.75 4.87 16.06
N LEU A 213 -0.19 4.49 17.23
CA LEU A 213 -0.75 3.45 18.08
C LEU A 213 -2.12 3.82 18.63
N GLU A 214 -2.29 5.05 19.09
CA GLU A 214 -3.59 5.58 19.57
C GLU A 214 -4.62 5.57 18.44
N TYR A 215 -4.20 5.94 17.23
CA TYR A 215 -5.07 5.88 16.06
C TYR A 215 -5.50 4.44 15.76
N ALA A 216 -4.56 3.50 15.67
CA ALA A 216 -4.84 2.08 15.47
C ALA A 216 -5.75 1.51 16.57
N LYS A 217 -5.54 1.95 17.82
CA LYS A 217 -6.36 1.56 18.99
C LYS A 217 -7.77 2.13 18.91
N LYS A 218 -7.92 3.41 18.54
CA LYS A 218 -9.22 4.04 18.34
C LYS A 218 -10.06 3.32 17.29
N CYS A 219 -9.43 2.85 16.21
CA CYS A 219 -10.09 2.08 15.15
C CYS A 219 -10.28 0.58 15.50
N GLY A 220 -9.73 0.10 16.61
CA GLY A 220 -9.87 -1.30 17.04
C GLY A 220 -9.22 -2.30 16.09
N PHE A 221 -8.08 -1.93 15.50
CA PHE A 221 -7.44 -2.75 14.47
C PHE A 221 -6.63 -3.94 15.02
N ALA A 222 -6.22 -3.93 16.29
CA ALA A 222 -5.45 -5.00 16.90
C ALA A 222 -5.96 -5.40 18.30
N ASN A 223 -5.43 -6.50 18.82
CA ASN A 223 -5.71 -6.97 20.19
C ASN A 223 -4.78 -6.29 21.22
N HIS A 224 -3.53 -6.03 20.81
CA HIS A 224 -2.51 -5.36 21.64
C HIS A 224 -1.81 -4.26 20.84
N TYR A 225 -1.38 -3.22 21.56
CA TYR A 225 -0.70 -2.04 21.01
C TYR A 225 0.52 -1.78 21.87
N LEU A 226 1.72 -1.89 21.31
CA LEU A 226 2.97 -1.81 22.04
C LEU A 226 3.91 -0.80 21.38
N ASN A 227 4.41 0.14 22.16
CA ASN A 227 5.53 0.96 21.73
C ASN A 227 6.85 0.30 22.19
N PRO A 228 7.72 -0.12 21.26
CA PRO A 228 9.00 -0.74 21.65
C PRO A 228 9.85 0.13 22.56
N LYS A 229 9.71 1.47 22.48
CA LYS A 229 10.45 2.42 23.34
C LYS A 229 10.00 2.45 24.79
N ASP A 230 8.85 1.86 25.14
CA ASP A 230 8.38 1.78 26.52
C ASP A 230 9.09 0.67 27.33
N PHE A 231 9.87 -0.18 26.65
CA PHE A 231 10.63 -1.27 27.26
C PHE A 231 12.10 -0.89 27.43
N LYS A 232 12.70 -1.33 28.55
CA LYS A 232 14.10 -1.00 28.89
C LYS A 232 15.10 -1.75 28.02
N SER A 233 14.70 -2.89 27.45
CA SER A 233 15.53 -3.71 26.56
C SER A 233 14.66 -4.58 25.64
N ASP A 234 15.31 -5.15 24.61
CA ASP A 234 14.67 -6.12 23.70
C ASP A 234 14.18 -7.37 24.47
N GLU A 235 14.91 -7.80 25.52
CA GLU A 235 14.53 -8.95 26.32
C GLU A 235 13.21 -8.72 27.08
N GLU A 236 13.01 -7.51 27.60
CA GLU A 236 11.77 -7.11 28.27
C GLU A 236 10.58 -7.11 27.28
N LEU A 237 10.78 -6.56 26.09
CA LEU A 237 9.80 -6.56 25.00
C LEU A 237 9.46 -8.00 24.58
N ILE A 238 10.49 -8.85 24.34
CA ILE A 238 10.31 -10.24 23.94
C ILE A 238 9.52 -10.99 25.01
N LYS A 239 9.88 -10.86 26.28
CA LYS A 239 9.16 -11.46 27.39
C LYS A 239 7.68 -11.05 27.41
N LYS A 240 7.41 -9.77 27.15
CA LYS A 240 6.02 -9.29 27.06
C LYS A 240 5.25 -9.96 25.93
N ILE A 241 5.88 -10.18 24.78
CA ILE A 241 5.27 -10.84 23.63
C ILE A 241 5.07 -12.33 23.92
N GLU A 242 6.03 -12.99 24.58
CA GLU A 242 5.89 -14.36 25.04
C GLU A 242 4.71 -14.54 25.99
N GLU A 243 4.50 -13.60 26.92
CA GLU A 243 3.34 -13.58 27.81
C GLU A 243 2.01 -13.47 27.03
N ILE A 244 1.96 -12.61 26.01
CA ILE A 244 0.78 -12.40 25.16
C ILE A 244 0.49 -13.64 24.32
N CYS A 245 1.52 -14.21 23.66
CA CYS A 245 1.38 -15.33 22.75
C CYS A 245 1.24 -16.69 23.45
N GLY A 246 1.62 -16.77 24.74
CA GLY A 246 1.51 -17.99 25.53
C GLY A 246 2.55 -19.06 25.18
N GLU A 247 2.12 -20.31 25.09
CA GLU A 247 3.01 -21.47 24.93
C GLU A 247 3.93 -21.41 23.70
N GLN A 248 3.47 -20.76 22.61
CA GLN A 248 4.26 -20.65 21.37
C GLN A 248 5.42 -19.65 21.44
N LYS A 249 5.46 -18.82 22.49
CA LYS A 249 6.57 -17.89 22.79
C LYS A 249 6.97 -16.97 21.65
N GLY A 250 6.01 -16.27 21.06
CA GLY A 250 6.23 -15.32 19.97
C GLY A 250 5.16 -15.38 18.89
N CYS A 251 5.23 -14.51 17.92
CA CYS A 251 4.27 -14.43 16.82
C CYS A 251 4.48 -15.55 15.79
N ASP A 252 3.40 -16.15 15.28
CA ASP A 252 3.44 -17.08 14.15
C ASP A 252 4.02 -16.43 12.91
N CYS A 253 3.61 -15.19 12.69
CA CYS A 253 4.12 -14.32 11.65
C CYS A 253 4.41 -12.93 12.19
N THR A 254 5.48 -12.31 11.73
CA THR A 254 5.71 -10.88 11.91
C THR A 254 5.77 -10.20 10.55
N VAL A 255 4.90 -9.20 10.34
CA VAL A 255 4.88 -8.39 9.13
C VAL A 255 5.58 -7.07 9.43
N GLU A 256 6.70 -6.83 8.74
CA GLU A 256 7.51 -5.64 8.90
C GLU A 256 7.20 -4.66 7.76
N VAL A 257 6.73 -3.46 8.13
CA VAL A 257 6.28 -2.40 7.20
C VAL A 257 6.82 -1.02 7.58
N ALA A 258 7.80 -0.94 8.51
CA ALA A 258 8.42 0.31 8.92
C ALA A 258 9.73 0.63 8.17
N GLY A 259 10.52 -0.41 7.78
CA GLY A 259 11.68 -0.28 6.91
C GLY A 259 12.92 0.29 7.58
N THR A 260 13.13 0.04 8.88
CA THR A 260 14.33 0.48 9.61
C THR A 260 15.17 -0.71 10.08
N ASP A 261 16.43 -0.43 10.44
CA ASP A 261 17.33 -1.46 10.96
C ASP A 261 16.76 -2.07 12.26
N GLU A 262 16.22 -1.22 13.16
CA GLU A 262 15.62 -1.63 14.43
C GLU A 262 14.36 -2.47 14.24
N SER A 263 13.49 -2.08 13.29
CA SER A 263 12.26 -2.81 13.00
C SER A 263 12.55 -4.19 12.39
N PHE A 264 13.56 -4.28 11.52
CA PHE A 264 14.04 -5.55 10.96
C PHE A 264 14.56 -6.48 12.07
N GLN A 265 15.45 -5.96 12.95
CA GLN A 265 16.00 -6.74 14.05
C GLN A 265 14.90 -7.17 15.03
N MET A 266 13.95 -6.32 15.32
CA MET A 266 12.80 -6.66 16.15
C MET A 266 11.94 -7.77 15.50
N ALA A 267 11.70 -7.69 14.19
CA ALA A 267 10.80 -8.61 13.50
C ALA A 267 11.18 -10.07 13.69
N TRP A 268 12.46 -10.44 13.50
CA TRP A 268 12.88 -11.82 13.69
C TRP A 268 12.95 -12.24 15.17
N LYS A 269 13.25 -11.30 16.09
CA LYS A 269 13.33 -11.58 17.53
C LYS A 269 11.97 -11.97 18.11
N ILE A 270 10.90 -11.26 17.72
CA ILE A 270 9.54 -11.49 18.23
C ILE A 270 8.80 -12.63 17.51
N THR A 271 9.31 -13.10 16.37
CA THR A 271 8.76 -14.26 15.68
C THR A 271 9.16 -15.55 16.43
N ARG A 272 8.20 -16.44 16.68
CA ARG A 272 8.46 -17.73 17.33
C ARG A 272 9.38 -18.63 16.49
N PRO A 273 9.98 -19.67 17.08
CA PRO A 273 10.65 -20.71 16.30
C PRO A 273 9.72 -21.31 15.22
N ASN A 274 10.30 -21.57 14.03
CA ASN A 274 9.60 -22.01 12.80
C ASN A 274 8.49 -21.05 12.34
N GLY A 275 8.55 -19.76 12.73
CA GLY A 275 7.66 -18.71 12.27
C GLY A 275 8.13 -18.06 10.97
N ILE A 276 7.33 -17.12 10.47
CA ILE A 276 7.59 -16.42 9.21
C ILE A 276 7.80 -14.93 9.49
N VAL A 277 8.88 -14.37 8.93
CA VAL A 277 9.12 -12.92 8.88
C VAL A 277 8.78 -12.44 7.48
N SER A 278 7.71 -11.66 7.36
CA SER A 278 7.21 -11.07 6.12
C SER A 278 7.70 -9.63 6.02
N LEU A 279 8.60 -9.35 5.08
CA LEU A 279 9.23 -8.04 4.89
C LEU A 279 8.59 -7.34 3.69
N VAL A 280 7.77 -6.34 3.94
CA VAL A 280 7.02 -5.59 2.90
C VAL A 280 7.54 -4.16 2.76
N ALA A 281 8.19 -3.63 3.79
CA ALA A 281 8.74 -2.29 3.77
C ALA A 281 9.83 -2.12 2.70
N MET A 282 9.97 -0.89 2.19
CA MET A 282 11.13 -0.48 1.41
C MET A 282 12.27 -0.09 2.36
N TYR A 283 13.40 -0.78 2.22
CA TYR A 283 14.61 -0.47 2.99
C TYR A 283 15.56 0.42 2.18
N GLU A 284 16.13 1.42 2.83
CA GLU A 284 17.14 2.31 2.22
C GLU A 284 18.57 1.78 2.38
N LYS A 285 18.78 0.75 3.23
CA LYS A 285 20.09 0.16 3.55
C LYS A 285 20.01 -1.36 3.57
N ASN A 286 21.17 -2.01 3.42
CA ASN A 286 21.30 -3.45 3.61
C ASN A 286 20.98 -3.83 5.06
N GLN A 287 20.32 -4.98 5.24
CA GLN A 287 19.97 -5.51 6.54
C GLN A 287 20.84 -6.71 6.88
N GLU A 288 21.26 -6.83 8.13
CA GLU A 288 22.10 -7.93 8.62
C GLU A 288 21.27 -9.04 9.24
N LEU A 289 21.57 -10.28 8.85
CA LEU A 289 21.05 -11.49 9.48
C LEU A 289 22.08 -12.02 10.47
N PRO A 290 21.89 -11.89 11.81
CA PRO A 290 22.83 -12.35 12.81
C PRO A 290 22.73 -13.87 12.99
N LEU A 291 23.12 -14.63 11.97
CA LEU A 291 22.97 -16.09 11.90
C LEU A 291 23.49 -16.85 13.13
N PRO A 292 24.62 -16.45 13.78
CA PRO A 292 25.09 -17.15 14.98
C PRO A 292 24.06 -17.22 16.11
N THR A 293 23.19 -16.20 16.20
CA THR A 293 22.20 -16.09 17.28
C THR A 293 20.78 -16.49 16.86
N MET A 294 20.48 -16.43 15.57
CA MET A 294 19.10 -16.65 15.07
C MET A 294 18.86 -18.01 14.43
N TYR A 295 19.92 -18.73 13.98
CA TYR A 295 19.74 -19.94 13.18
C TYR A 295 18.91 -21.02 13.89
N GLY A 296 19.02 -21.13 15.21
CA GLY A 296 18.26 -22.10 16.00
C GLY A 296 16.74 -21.84 16.05
N LYS A 297 16.27 -20.67 15.59
CA LYS A 297 14.84 -20.39 15.46
C LYS A 297 14.20 -20.99 14.20
N ASN A 298 14.98 -21.46 13.22
CA ASN A 298 14.50 -22.03 11.95
C ASN A 298 13.47 -21.14 11.24
N LEU A 299 13.75 -19.83 11.15
CA LEU A 299 12.83 -18.85 10.59
C LEU A 299 12.76 -18.93 9.06
N THR A 300 11.59 -18.61 8.53
CA THR A 300 11.41 -18.33 7.10
C THR A 300 11.32 -16.81 6.90
N PHE A 301 12.24 -16.27 6.09
CA PHE A 301 12.14 -14.88 5.64
C PHE A 301 11.53 -14.83 4.25
N LYS A 302 10.55 -13.94 4.08
CA LYS A 302 9.96 -13.63 2.78
C LYS A 302 9.92 -12.14 2.59
N THR A 303 10.36 -11.69 1.42
CA THR A 303 10.33 -10.29 1.04
C THR A 303 9.75 -10.12 -0.36
N GLY A 304 9.15 -8.99 -0.62
CA GLY A 304 8.65 -8.64 -1.95
C GLY A 304 7.88 -7.33 -1.95
N GLY A 305 7.74 -6.77 -3.14
CA GLY A 305 6.78 -5.69 -3.39
C GLY A 305 5.39 -6.27 -3.64
N VAL A 306 4.37 -5.46 -3.41
CA VAL A 306 2.96 -5.81 -3.66
C VAL A 306 2.75 -6.42 -5.05
N ASP A 307 1.87 -7.39 -5.15
CA ASP A 307 1.51 -8.05 -6.41
C ASP A 307 0.14 -7.61 -6.95
N ALA A 308 -0.68 -6.93 -6.16
CA ALA A 308 -2.00 -6.42 -6.52
C ALA A 308 -2.96 -7.47 -7.17
N VAL A 309 -2.73 -8.78 -6.96
CA VAL A 309 -3.58 -9.85 -7.52
C VAL A 309 -4.94 -9.97 -6.83
N ASN A 310 -5.06 -9.45 -5.62
CA ASN A 310 -6.24 -9.62 -4.79
C ASN A 310 -7.20 -8.41 -4.80
N CYS A 311 -7.01 -7.45 -5.71
CA CYS A 311 -7.79 -6.21 -5.74
C CYS A 311 -9.29 -6.46 -5.92
N ASP A 312 -9.70 -7.35 -6.85
CA ASP A 312 -11.12 -7.70 -7.05
C ASP A 312 -11.75 -8.29 -5.77
N TYR A 313 -11.00 -9.13 -5.05
CA TYR A 313 -11.44 -9.70 -3.77
C TYR A 313 -11.58 -8.61 -2.69
N LEU A 314 -10.63 -7.68 -2.60
CA LEU A 314 -10.66 -6.58 -1.65
C LEU A 314 -11.81 -5.61 -1.94
N ILE A 315 -12.06 -5.29 -3.23
CA ILE A 315 -13.22 -4.50 -3.66
C ILE A 315 -14.51 -5.16 -3.20
N LYS A 316 -14.64 -6.48 -3.43
CA LYS A 316 -15.81 -7.23 -2.97
C LYS A 316 -16.01 -7.12 -1.45
N LEU A 317 -14.94 -7.18 -0.65
CA LEU A 317 -15.03 -7.05 0.80
C LEU A 317 -15.46 -5.65 1.25
N ILE A 318 -15.02 -4.60 0.54
CA ILE A 318 -15.49 -3.22 0.78
C ILE A 318 -16.97 -3.11 0.44
N LYS A 319 -17.40 -3.59 -0.72
CA LYS A 319 -18.82 -3.64 -1.14
C LYS A 319 -19.69 -4.38 -0.11
N ASP A 320 -19.21 -5.52 0.39
CA ASP A 320 -19.88 -6.31 1.42
C ASP A 320 -19.79 -5.67 2.82
N LYS A 321 -19.21 -4.47 2.97
CA LYS A 321 -18.97 -3.75 4.24
C LYS A 321 -18.23 -4.58 5.30
N LYS A 322 -17.40 -5.55 4.85
CA LYS A 322 -16.57 -6.40 5.72
C LYS A 322 -15.27 -5.71 6.14
N ILE A 323 -14.78 -4.81 5.33
CA ILE A 323 -13.63 -3.95 5.60
C ILE A 323 -13.94 -2.53 5.12
N SER A 324 -13.28 -1.55 5.74
CA SER A 324 -13.24 -0.15 5.30
C SER A 324 -11.83 0.37 5.37
N THR A 325 -11.47 1.24 4.43
CA THR A 325 -10.21 1.99 4.43
C THR A 325 -10.45 3.49 4.50
N LYS A 326 -11.70 3.92 4.53
CA LYS A 326 -12.09 5.35 4.55
C LYS A 326 -11.57 6.05 5.80
N GLU A 327 -11.54 5.35 6.92
CA GLU A 327 -10.98 5.87 8.18
C GLU A 327 -9.49 6.19 8.08
N LEU A 328 -8.75 5.65 7.10
CA LEU A 328 -7.35 5.97 6.90
C LEU A 328 -7.15 7.36 6.30
N ILE A 329 -8.17 7.94 5.67
CA ILE A 329 -8.14 9.30 5.12
C ILE A 329 -8.27 10.30 6.28
N THR A 330 -7.14 10.84 6.70
CA THR A 330 -7.10 11.84 7.79
C THR A 330 -7.19 13.27 7.28
N HIS A 331 -6.86 13.48 6.00
CA HIS A 331 -6.85 14.81 5.37
C HIS A 331 -7.33 14.72 3.92
N GLU A 332 -8.01 15.78 3.47
CA GLU A 332 -8.41 15.92 2.08
C GLU A 332 -7.96 17.29 1.57
N PHE A 333 -7.43 17.32 0.34
CA PHE A 333 -6.99 18.52 -0.36
C PHE A 333 -7.52 18.54 -1.79
N ILE A 334 -7.64 19.71 -2.37
CA ILE A 334 -7.78 19.87 -3.82
C ILE A 334 -6.39 19.83 -4.47
N PHE A 335 -6.32 19.54 -5.76
CA PHE A 335 -5.05 19.39 -6.47
C PHE A 335 -4.17 20.65 -6.40
N GLU A 336 -4.75 21.83 -6.38
CA GLU A 336 -4.03 23.11 -6.27
C GLU A 336 -3.14 23.19 -5.02
N ASP A 337 -3.56 22.52 -3.95
CA ASP A 337 -2.87 22.48 -2.65
C ASP A 337 -1.97 21.24 -2.47
N VAL A 338 -1.72 20.46 -3.53
CA VAL A 338 -0.99 19.18 -3.46
C VAL A 338 0.43 19.33 -2.90
N ILE A 339 1.11 20.45 -3.10
CA ILE A 339 2.45 20.70 -2.53
C ILE A 339 2.35 20.81 -1.01
N THR A 340 1.35 21.52 -0.49
CA THR A 340 1.08 21.61 0.96
C THR A 340 0.74 20.23 1.53
N ALA A 341 -0.02 19.43 0.80
CA ALA A 341 -0.35 18.07 1.19
C ALA A 341 0.91 17.17 1.26
N ILE A 342 1.83 17.28 0.30
CA ILE A 342 3.13 16.57 0.33
C ILE A 342 3.95 16.98 1.56
N ASP A 343 4.03 18.27 1.88
CA ASP A 343 4.79 18.77 3.04
C ASP A 343 4.18 18.26 4.34
N LEU A 344 2.85 18.25 4.48
CA LEU A 344 2.14 17.68 5.62
C LEU A 344 2.47 16.18 5.78
N PHE A 345 2.37 15.41 4.69
CA PHE A 345 2.62 13.97 4.69
C PHE A 345 4.09 13.64 4.98
N LYS A 346 5.04 14.37 4.36
CA LYS A 346 6.49 14.22 4.55
C LYS A 346 6.90 14.45 6.02
N ASN A 347 6.33 15.47 6.66
CA ASN A 347 6.68 15.86 8.02
C ASN A 347 5.94 15.03 9.09
N LYS A 348 5.01 14.17 8.70
CA LYS A 348 4.16 13.37 9.60
C LYS A 348 3.53 14.21 10.71
N SER A 349 3.23 15.48 10.40
CA SER A 349 2.57 16.41 11.31
C SER A 349 1.09 16.02 11.45
N GLU A 350 0.45 16.46 12.53
CA GLU A 350 -1.00 16.37 12.77
C GLU A 350 -1.60 14.95 12.67
N SER A 351 -0.82 13.91 12.97
CA SER A 351 -1.28 12.50 12.88
C SER A 351 -1.76 12.10 11.48
N CYS A 352 -1.09 12.62 10.44
CA CYS A 352 -1.39 12.33 9.05
C CYS A 352 -1.12 10.85 8.73
N ILE A 353 -2.17 10.11 8.34
CA ILE A 353 -2.08 8.70 7.89
C ILE A 353 -2.13 8.66 6.36
N LYS A 354 -3.25 9.04 5.77
CA LYS A 354 -3.43 9.11 4.31
C LYS A 354 -4.11 10.42 3.93
N ILE A 355 -3.79 10.89 2.75
CA ILE A 355 -4.34 12.12 2.17
C ILE A 355 -5.07 11.76 0.88
N ALA A 356 -6.32 12.17 0.75
CA ALA A 356 -7.03 12.15 -0.52
C ALA A 356 -6.87 13.50 -1.22
N ILE A 357 -6.46 13.46 -2.49
CA ILE A 357 -6.34 14.63 -3.37
C ILE A 357 -7.46 14.56 -4.40
N LYS A 358 -8.34 15.55 -4.38
CA LYS A 358 -9.41 15.70 -5.39
C LYS A 358 -8.87 16.38 -6.63
N LEU A 359 -9.04 15.76 -7.83
CA LEU A 359 -8.53 16.22 -9.13
C LEU A 359 -9.59 16.94 -9.97
#